data_7c917f042159138b2c3a624a62825a7b
#
_entry.id   7c917f042159138b2c3a624a62825a7b
#
_cell.length_a   1.000
_cell.length_b   1.000
_cell.length_c   1.000
_cell.angle_alpha   90.00
_cell.angle_beta   90.00
_cell.angle_gamma   90.00
#
_symmetry.space_group_name_H-M   'P 1'
#
loop_
_entity.id
_entity.type
_entity.pdbx_description
1 polymer ?
#
loop_
_entity_poly.entity_id
_entity_poly.type
_entity_poly.pdbx_seq_one_letter_code
_entity_poly.pdbx_strand_id
1 'polypeptide(L)'
;ECIEILKQSRIDFEFTPEYGEDISKEHERYLTEYFGCPTYITMWPKELKSFYMKEKEDGTVYGADLELPGIGEVYGMSEREDSYELLLERMKKLDMKIEDYEWYLKLRKYGSCPRSGFGIGFDRLLMYLTGIESIKDVIPYPRSHRSCDY
;
A
#
# COMPACT_ATOMS: atom_id res chain seq x y z
N GLU A 1 -4.72 16.43 2.69
CA GLU A 1 -3.99 17.15 1.61
C GLU A 1 -4.23 16.46 0.25
N CYS A 2 -3.85 15.16 0.04
CA CYS A 2 -4.10 14.47 -1.25
C CYS A 2 -5.57 14.53 -1.68
N ILE A 3 -6.50 14.19 -0.79
CA ILE A 3 -7.95 14.25 -1.06
C ILE A 3 -8.42 15.67 -1.39
N GLU A 4 -7.87 16.69 -0.77
CA GLU A 4 -8.19 18.09 -1.06
C GLU A 4 -7.68 18.49 -2.45
N ILE A 5 -6.47 18.11 -2.82
CA ILE A 5 -5.91 18.33 -4.17
C ILE A 5 -6.80 17.68 -5.22
N LEU A 6 -7.19 16.41 -5.00
CA LEU A 6 -8.08 15.68 -5.90
C LEU A 6 -9.45 16.38 -6.05
N LYS A 7 -10.08 16.80 -4.95
CA LYS A 7 -11.36 17.53 -4.97
C LYS A 7 -11.27 18.89 -5.67
N GLN A 8 -10.12 19.55 -5.60
CA GLN A 8 -9.90 20.85 -6.25
C GLN A 8 -9.54 20.73 -7.73
N SER A 9 -9.20 19.55 -8.23
CA SER A 9 -8.77 19.32 -9.62
C SER A 9 -9.81 19.64 -10.68
N ARG A 10 -11.10 19.64 -10.33
CA ARG A 10 -12.25 19.75 -11.23
C ARG A 10 -12.34 18.65 -12.29
N ILE A 11 -11.61 17.55 -12.08
CA ILE A 11 -11.69 16.36 -12.92
C ILE A 11 -12.88 15.52 -12.43
N ASP A 12 -13.66 15.02 -13.37
CA ASP A 12 -14.74 14.07 -13.09
C ASP A 12 -14.14 12.65 -13.05
N PHE A 13 -13.66 12.27 -11.87
CA PHE A 13 -13.11 10.94 -11.63
C PHE A 13 -14.21 9.88 -11.62
N GLU A 14 -13.90 8.67 -12.06
CA GLU A 14 -14.82 7.52 -11.96
C GLU A 14 -15.16 7.22 -10.49
N PHE A 15 -14.17 7.36 -9.60
CA PHE A 15 -14.32 7.20 -8.15
C PHE A 15 -14.20 8.54 -7.46
N THR A 16 -15.21 8.91 -6.68
CA THR A 16 -15.17 10.17 -5.93
C THR A 16 -14.08 10.12 -4.84
N PRO A 17 -13.13 11.07 -4.80
CA PRO A 17 -12.08 11.06 -3.80
C PRO A 17 -12.62 11.47 -2.42
N GLU A 18 -12.67 10.53 -1.47
CA GLU A 18 -13.13 10.78 -0.11
C GLU A 18 -12.10 10.27 0.92
N TYR A 19 -12.04 10.96 2.06
CA TYR A 19 -11.18 10.51 3.16
C TYR A 19 -11.78 9.27 3.81
N GLY A 20 -10.98 8.22 3.95
CA GLY A 20 -11.43 6.94 4.45
C GLY A 20 -11.68 5.91 3.35
N GLU A 21 -11.71 6.34 2.10
CA GLU A 21 -11.74 5.47 0.93
C GLU A 21 -10.35 5.30 0.33
N ASP A 22 -10.15 4.20 -0.40
CA ASP A 22 -8.88 3.92 -1.05
C ASP A 22 -8.62 4.87 -2.23
N ILE A 23 -7.35 5.12 -2.52
CA ILE A 23 -6.93 5.95 -3.65
C ILE A 23 -6.91 5.07 -4.90
N SER A 24 -7.76 5.40 -5.89
CA SER A 24 -7.81 4.68 -7.15
C SER A 24 -6.61 5.01 -8.06
N LYS A 25 -6.37 4.18 -9.08
CA LYS A 25 -5.29 4.40 -10.04
C LYS A 25 -5.35 5.74 -10.77
N GLU A 26 -6.54 6.25 -11.01
CA GLU A 26 -6.73 7.57 -11.62
C GLU A 26 -6.30 8.70 -10.67
N HIS A 27 -6.52 8.52 -9.36
CA HIS A 27 -6.07 9.44 -8.33
C HIS A 27 -4.55 9.44 -8.20
N GLU A 28 -3.92 8.23 -8.14
CA GLU A 28 -2.46 8.06 -8.10
C GLU A 28 -1.80 8.76 -9.30
N ARG A 29 -2.34 8.53 -10.49
CA ARG A 29 -1.87 9.17 -11.71
C ARG A 29 -1.97 10.68 -11.63
N TYR A 30 -3.13 11.20 -11.25
CA TYR A 30 -3.32 12.65 -11.14
C TYR A 30 -2.35 13.27 -10.12
N LEU A 31 -2.18 12.66 -8.95
CA LEU A 31 -1.28 13.18 -7.92
C LEU A 31 0.18 13.22 -8.39
N THR A 32 0.66 12.18 -9.06
CA THR A 32 2.01 12.15 -9.61
C THR A 32 2.20 13.15 -10.76
N GLU A 33 1.19 13.37 -11.60
CA GLU A 33 1.19 14.40 -12.64
C GLU A 33 1.16 15.82 -12.05
N TYR A 34 0.35 16.02 -10.99
CA TYR A 34 0.25 17.31 -10.28
C TYR A 34 1.58 17.73 -9.65
N PHE A 35 2.27 16.81 -8.98
CA PHE A 35 3.58 17.10 -8.38
C PHE A 35 4.74 17.02 -9.38
N GLY A 36 4.55 16.39 -10.53
CA GLY A 36 5.56 16.20 -11.57
C GLY A 36 6.75 15.33 -11.16
N CYS A 37 6.59 14.50 -10.14
CA CYS A 37 7.65 13.66 -9.59
C CYS A 37 7.10 12.44 -8.84
N PRO A 38 7.97 11.45 -8.52
CA PRO A 38 7.62 10.39 -7.58
C PRO A 38 7.10 10.96 -6.26
N THR A 39 5.95 10.48 -5.82
CA THR A 39 5.19 11.08 -4.70
C THR A 39 4.95 10.05 -3.61
N TYR A 40 5.28 10.39 -2.36
CA TYR A 40 4.90 9.58 -1.21
C TYR A 40 3.53 9.97 -0.69
N ILE A 41 2.66 8.97 -0.53
CA ILE A 41 1.38 9.10 0.15
C ILE A 41 1.51 8.53 1.55
N THR A 42 1.18 9.32 2.56
CA THR A 42 1.33 8.99 3.97
C THR A 42 0.04 9.25 4.75
N MET A 43 0.03 8.96 6.05
CA MET A 43 -1.12 9.19 6.93
C MET A 43 -2.38 8.43 6.47
N TRP A 44 -2.17 7.20 6.07
CA TRP A 44 -3.25 6.31 5.68
C TRP A 44 -4.16 5.97 6.86
N PRO A 45 -5.49 6.01 6.69
CA PRO A 45 -6.43 5.49 7.67
C PRO A 45 -6.14 4.01 7.96
N LYS A 46 -6.17 3.63 9.21
CA LYS A 46 -5.84 2.27 9.65
C LYS A 46 -6.77 1.20 9.07
N GLU A 47 -8.01 1.58 8.76
CA GLU A 47 -9.01 0.69 8.19
C GLU A 47 -8.64 0.22 6.78
N LEU A 48 -7.87 1.02 6.04
CA LEU A 48 -7.43 0.73 4.68
C LEU A 48 -6.13 -0.07 4.62
N LYS A 49 -5.45 -0.24 5.75
CA LYS A 49 -4.11 -0.84 5.78
C LYS A 49 -4.07 -2.15 6.57
N SER A 50 -3.07 -2.95 6.28
CA SER A 50 -2.90 -4.29 6.84
C SER A 50 -2.80 -4.30 8.37
N PHE A 51 -3.32 -5.35 8.99
CA PHE A 51 -3.42 -5.54 10.44
C PHE A 51 -2.10 -5.41 11.20
N TYR A 52 -0.98 -5.66 10.54
CA TYR A 52 0.34 -5.65 11.15
C TYR A 52 1.02 -4.27 11.18
N MET A 53 0.43 -3.27 10.55
CA MET A 53 0.98 -1.91 10.55
C MET A 53 0.70 -1.23 11.90
N LYS A 54 1.70 -0.54 12.42
CA LYS A 54 1.58 0.16 13.70
C LYS A 54 0.66 1.36 13.57
N GLU A 55 -0.32 1.43 14.48
CA GLU A 55 -1.29 2.53 14.52
C GLU A 55 -0.73 3.75 15.23
N LYS A 56 -1.19 4.94 14.80
CA LYS A 56 -0.98 6.21 15.49
C LYS A 56 -2.22 6.56 16.32
N GLU A 57 -2.04 7.48 17.26
CA GLU A 57 -3.13 7.99 18.11
C GLU A 57 -4.23 8.72 17.32
N ASP A 58 -3.89 9.27 16.16
CA ASP A 58 -4.80 9.98 15.26
C ASP A 58 -5.65 9.05 14.36
N GLY A 59 -5.53 7.74 14.52
CA GLY A 59 -6.25 6.75 13.72
C GLY A 59 -5.62 6.43 12.37
N THR A 60 -4.44 6.98 12.10
CA THR A 60 -3.65 6.60 10.91
C THR A 60 -2.60 5.54 11.25
N VAL A 61 -1.86 5.05 10.24
CA VAL A 61 -0.74 4.12 10.44
C VAL A 61 0.61 4.79 10.15
N TYR A 62 1.67 4.27 10.75
CA TYR A 62 3.05 4.57 10.36
C TYR A 62 3.39 3.83 9.07
N GLY A 63 2.89 4.35 7.95
CA GLY A 63 3.08 3.77 6.64
C GLY A 63 3.17 4.84 5.56
N ALA A 64 3.75 4.46 4.43
CA ALA A 64 3.84 5.29 3.23
C ALA A 64 3.88 4.39 1.99
N ASP A 65 3.25 4.85 0.93
CA ASP A 65 3.32 4.25 -0.39
C ASP A 65 3.98 5.24 -1.35
N LEU A 66 4.83 4.75 -2.25
CA LEU A 66 5.49 5.55 -3.28
C LEU A 66 4.81 5.33 -4.61
N GLU A 67 4.25 6.40 -5.13
CA GLU A 67 3.65 6.47 -6.45
C GLU A 67 4.65 6.98 -7.48
N LEU A 68 4.79 6.26 -8.60
CA LEU A 68 5.61 6.68 -9.72
C LEU A 68 4.75 7.18 -10.88
N PRO A 69 5.14 8.28 -11.56
CA PRO A 69 4.41 8.80 -12.71
C PRO A 69 4.19 7.74 -13.79
N GLY A 70 2.93 7.56 -14.21
CA GLY A 70 2.54 6.61 -15.25
C GLY A 70 2.45 5.14 -14.83
N ILE A 71 2.90 4.79 -13.61
CA ILE A 71 2.92 3.41 -13.09
C ILE A 71 1.94 3.22 -11.93
N GLY A 72 1.82 4.21 -11.04
CA GLY A 72 1.11 4.09 -9.76
C GLY A 72 2.00 3.58 -8.63
N GLU A 73 1.42 2.93 -7.63
CA GLU A 73 2.15 2.41 -6.48
C GLU A 73 3.21 1.38 -6.90
N VAL A 74 4.47 1.66 -6.54
CA VAL A 74 5.61 0.75 -6.76
C VAL A 74 6.16 0.22 -5.46
N TYR A 75 6.02 0.96 -4.37
CA TYR A 75 6.69 0.70 -3.11
C TYR A 75 5.76 1.01 -1.95
N GLY A 76 5.56 0.03 -1.07
CA GLY A 76 4.83 0.21 0.17
C GLY A 76 5.71 -0.11 1.38
N MET A 77 5.64 0.72 2.42
CA MET A 77 6.38 0.53 3.66
C MET A 77 5.55 0.82 4.89
N SER A 78 5.93 0.20 6.02
CA SER A 78 5.35 0.57 7.31
C SER A 78 6.24 0.19 8.48
N GLU A 79 6.06 0.89 9.58
CA GLU A 79 6.44 0.38 10.89
C GLU A 79 5.50 -0.77 11.26
N ARG A 80 6.05 -1.82 11.85
CA ARG A 80 5.28 -3.00 12.26
C ARG A 80 4.86 -2.87 13.72
N GLU A 81 3.63 -3.26 14.03
CA GLU A 81 3.19 -3.32 15.42
C GLU A 81 4.10 -4.28 16.21
N ASP A 82 4.73 -3.78 17.26
CA ASP A 82 5.67 -4.50 18.10
C ASP A 82 5.07 -4.95 19.45
N SER A 83 3.88 -4.45 19.82
CA SER A 83 3.12 -4.94 20.96
C SER A 83 2.31 -6.20 20.59
N TYR A 84 2.47 -7.25 21.40
CA TYR A 84 1.67 -8.47 21.28
C TYR A 84 0.18 -8.19 21.51
N GLU A 85 -0.13 -7.41 22.54
CA GLU A 85 -1.49 -7.10 22.97
C GLU A 85 -2.23 -6.29 21.93
N LEU A 86 -1.62 -5.22 21.40
CA LEU A 86 -2.22 -4.36 20.38
C LEU A 86 -2.45 -5.11 19.06
N LEU A 87 -1.46 -5.92 18.65
CA LEU A 87 -1.58 -6.74 17.45
C LEU A 87 -2.73 -7.76 17.58
N LEU A 88 -2.81 -8.46 18.70
CA LEU A 88 -3.87 -9.44 18.97
C LEU A 88 -5.25 -8.78 19.01
N GLU A 89 -5.36 -7.61 19.65
CA GLU A 89 -6.60 -6.84 19.70
C GLU A 89 -7.08 -6.44 18.31
N ARG A 90 -6.16 -5.92 17.46
CA ARG A 90 -6.49 -5.55 16.08
C ARG A 90 -6.93 -6.76 15.25
N MET A 91 -6.23 -7.89 15.37
CA MET A 91 -6.62 -9.12 14.68
C MET A 91 -8.01 -9.60 15.09
N LYS A 92 -8.37 -9.50 16.39
CA LYS A 92 -9.73 -9.82 16.87
C LYS A 92 -10.78 -8.86 16.33
N LYS A 93 -10.49 -7.56 16.26
CA LYS A 93 -11.41 -6.56 15.67
C LYS A 93 -11.69 -6.82 14.19
N LEU A 94 -10.73 -7.42 13.48
CA LEU A 94 -10.84 -7.79 12.07
C LEU A 94 -11.40 -9.20 11.85
N ASP A 95 -11.88 -9.87 12.92
CA ASP A 95 -12.41 -11.26 12.88
C ASP A 95 -11.44 -12.25 12.21
N MET A 96 -10.13 -12.05 12.44
CA MET A 96 -9.11 -12.94 11.87
C MET A 96 -9.02 -14.25 12.66
N LYS A 97 -8.76 -15.34 11.95
CA LYS A 97 -8.51 -16.65 12.56
C LYS A 97 -7.10 -16.66 13.18
N ILE A 98 -7.05 -16.46 14.51
CA ILE A 98 -5.80 -16.25 15.25
C ILE A 98 -4.84 -17.43 15.12
N GLU A 99 -5.36 -18.66 15.04
CA GLU A 99 -4.59 -19.90 14.93
C GLU A 99 -3.65 -19.89 13.71
N ASP A 100 -4.08 -19.29 12.60
CA ASP A 100 -3.30 -19.22 11.36
C ASP A 100 -2.11 -18.26 11.48
N TYR A 101 -2.15 -17.34 12.45
CA TYR A 101 -1.13 -16.32 12.70
C TYR A 101 -0.41 -16.46 14.04
N GLU A 102 -0.59 -17.57 14.75
CA GLU A 102 0.03 -17.79 16.06
C GLU A 102 1.56 -17.66 16.02
N TRP A 103 2.19 -18.16 14.95
CA TRP A 103 3.62 -18.02 14.71
C TRP A 103 4.06 -16.56 14.62
N TYR A 104 3.26 -15.70 13.99
CA TYR A 104 3.53 -14.28 13.84
C TYR A 104 3.39 -13.52 15.17
N LEU A 105 2.37 -13.85 15.96
CA LEU A 105 2.18 -13.33 17.31
C LEU A 105 3.32 -13.74 18.25
N LYS A 106 3.81 -14.99 18.16
CA LYS A 106 4.94 -15.48 18.97
C LYS A 106 6.21 -14.64 18.81
N LEU A 107 6.43 -14.03 17.64
CA LEU A 107 7.56 -13.12 17.43
C LEU A 107 7.53 -11.89 18.35
N ARG A 108 6.36 -11.50 18.87
CA ARG A 108 6.22 -10.41 19.86
C ARG A 108 6.27 -10.93 21.28
N LYS A 109 5.73 -12.11 21.50
CA LYS A 109 5.66 -12.74 22.83
C LYS A 109 7.05 -13.06 23.42
N TYR A 110 7.98 -13.47 22.59
CA TYR A 110 9.32 -13.89 23.03
C TYR A 110 10.39 -12.80 22.94
N GLY A 111 10.00 -11.57 22.78
CA GLY A 111 10.85 -10.39 22.69
C GLY A 111 10.71 -9.72 21.34
N SER A 112 10.23 -8.49 21.38
CA SER A 112 10.05 -7.66 20.20
C SER A 112 10.97 -6.46 20.23
N CYS A 113 11.23 -5.89 19.06
CA CYS A 113 11.89 -4.61 18.91
C CYS A 113 11.14 -3.79 17.85
N PRO A 114 11.20 -2.46 17.91
CA PRO A 114 10.72 -1.61 16.84
C PRO A 114 11.36 -2.01 15.52
N ARG A 115 10.54 -2.21 14.49
CA ARG A 115 11.01 -2.60 13.16
C ARG A 115 10.08 -2.08 12.09
N SER A 116 10.66 -1.79 10.94
CA SER A 116 9.93 -1.45 9.74
C SER A 116 10.21 -2.48 8.65
N GLY A 117 9.37 -2.48 7.64
CA GLY A 117 9.56 -3.29 6.47
C GLY A 117 8.96 -2.61 5.25
N PHE A 118 9.44 -3.01 4.09
CA PHE A 118 8.94 -2.52 2.82
C PHE A 118 8.86 -3.64 1.79
N GLY A 119 8.03 -3.42 0.79
CA GLY A 119 8.00 -4.22 -0.42
C GLY A 119 8.09 -3.31 -1.64
N ILE A 120 8.80 -3.76 -2.66
CA ILE A 120 8.89 -3.07 -3.95
C ILE A 120 8.37 -3.99 -5.04
N GLY A 121 7.47 -3.48 -5.88
CA GLY A 121 7.02 -4.14 -7.10
C GLY A 121 8.11 -4.08 -8.16
N PHE A 122 8.96 -5.14 -8.22
CA PHE A 122 10.11 -5.16 -9.13
C PHE A 122 9.72 -4.96 -10.60
N ASP A 123 8.64 -5.61 -11.02
CA ASP A 123 8.15 -5.50 -12.40
C ASP A 123 7.65 -4.07 -12.71
N ARG A 124 6.95 -3.44 -11.77
CA ARG A 124 6.53 -2.03 -11.91
C ARG A 124 7.73 -1.08 -11.95
N LEU A 125 8.77 -1.35 -11.13
CA LEU A 125 10.02 -0.60 -11.18
C LEU A 125 10.71 -0.75 -12.55
N LEU A 126 10.75 -1.96 -13.10
CA LEU A 126 11.29 -2.20 -14.43
C LEU A 126 10.51 -1.44 -15.51
N MET A 127 9.18 -1.46 -15.46
CA MET A 127 8.34 -0.67 -16.37
C MET A 127 8.74 0.81 -16.33
N TYR A 128 8.87 1.38 -15.13
CA TYR A 128 9.25 2.78 -14.97
C TYR A 128 10.63 3.09 -15.54
N LEU A 129 11.64 2.26 -15.23
CA LEU A 129 13.02 2.48 -15.66
C LEU A 129 13.23 2.26 -17.17
N THR A 130 12.46 1.38 -17.78
CA THR A 130 12.59 1.01 -19.20
C THR A 130 11.62 1.75 -20.11
N GLY A 131 10.58 2.38 -19.53
CA GLY A 131 9.50 2.99 -20.31
C GLY A 131 8.56 1.98 -20.99
N ILE A 132 8.59 0.72 -20.58
CA ILE A 132 7.72 -0.33 -21.10
C ILE A 132 6.33 -0.19 -20.46
N GLU A 133 5.29 -0.11 -21.27
CA GLU A 133 3.92 0.13 -20.80
C GLU A 133 3.21 -1.12 -20.27
N SER A 134 3.59 -2.31 -20.75
CA SER A 134 2.93 -3.56 -20.39
C SER A 134 3.77 -4.37 -19.41
N ILE A 135 3.21 -4.71 -18.26
CA ILE A 135 3.87 -5.56 -17.25
C ILE A 135 4.23 -6.95 -17.82
N LYS A 136 3.52 -7.43 -18.85
CA LYS A 136 3.81 -8.72 -19.51
C LYS A 136 5.18 -8.70 -20.21
N ASP A 137 5.61 -7.53 -20.65
CA ASP A 137 6.84 -7.39 -21.42
C ASP A 137 8.09 -7.26 -20.54
N VAL A 138 7.89 -7.12 -19.22
CA VAL A 138 9.01 -7.10 -18.22
C VAL A 138 9.07 -8.37 -17.38
N ILE A 139 8.12 -9.29 -17.57
CA ILE A 139 8.08 -10.58 -16.88
C ILE A 139 8.58 -11.69 -17.82
N PRO A 140 9.57 -12.53 -17.42
CA PRO A 140 10.11 -13.58 -18.28
C PRO A 140 9.08 -14.61 -18.76
N TYR A 141 8.07 -14.91 -17.92
CA TYR A 141 7.02 -15.91 -18.18
C TYR A 141 5.65 -15.35 -17.85
N PRO A 142 5.12 -14.40 -18.66
CA PRO A 142 3.86 -13.74 -18.38
C PRO A 142 2.69 -14.73 -18.53
N ARG A 143 1.82 -14.73 -17.53
CA ARG A 143 0.57 -15.51 -17.54
C ARG A 143 -0.61 -14.56 -17.53
N SER A 144 -1.58 -14.83 -18.41
CA SER A 144 -2.82 -14.07 -18.47
C SER A 144 -4.00 -14.99 -18.74
N HIS A 145 -5.20 -14.44 -18.66
CA HIS A 145 -6.39 -15.18 -19.05
C HIS A 145 -6.23 -15.71 -20.48
N ARG A 146 -6.36 -17.02 -20.67
CA ARG A 146 -6.20 -17.74 -21.94
C ARG A 146 -4.77 -17.79 -22.51
N SER A 147 -3.76 -17.39 -21.76
CA SER A 147 -2.34 -17.52 -22.15
C SER A 147 -1.54 -18.01 -20.97
N CYS A 148 -1.11 -19.28 -21.03
CA CYS A 148 -0.28 -19.94 -20.03
C CYS A 148 0.54 -20.99 -20.76
N ASP A 149 1.45 -20.56 -21.62
CA ASP A 149 2.20 -21.43 -22.54
C ASP A 149 3.52 -21.95 -21.93
N TYR A 150 3.81 -21.56 -20.66
CA TYR A 150 5.03 -21.88 -19.93
C TYR A 150 4.77 -22.52 -18.59
#